data_91020eb79b8eb0cb831a8b00526bf7ca
#
_entry.id   91020eb79b8eb0cb831a8b00526bf7ca
#
_cell.length_a   1.000
_cell.length_b   1.000
_cell.length_c   1.000
_cell.angle_alpha   90.00
_cell.angle_beta   90.00
_cell.angle_gamma   90.00
#
_symmetry.space_group_name_H-M   'P 1'
#
loop_
_entity.id
_entity.type
_entity.pdbx_description
1 polymer ?
#
loop_
_entity_poly.entity_id
_entity_poly.type
_entity_poly.pdbx_seq_one_letter_code
_entity_poly.pdbx_strand_id
1 'polypeptide(L)'
;MKNLNDGYAKIITDETLRETISHGSEEYPFRYYYEDIWLFDLHCIDWHWHPEVEFVLVENGTADFFVGSSRYVLNTGEAIFINTQVIHRFESSESTIIPNMVFSPLLIAAENSLIYRKYIKPCLLYTSPSPRDVEE
;
A
#
# COMPACT_ATOMS: atom_id res chain seq x y z
N MET A 1 -17.07 7.11 -6.23
CA MET A 1 -16.06 7.06 -5.30
C MET A 1 -16.49 7.33 -3.90
N LYS A 2 -16.70 6.33 -3.22
CA LYS A 2 -17.44 6.45 -2.03
C LYS A 2 -16.76 6.00 -0.82
N ASN A 3 -15.70 5.50 -0.87
CA ASN A 3 -15.14 4.75 0.22
C ASN A 3 -15.01 5.53 1.53
N LEU A 4 -14.17 6.53 1.61
CA LEU A 4 -13.92 7.28 2.85
C LEU A 4 -14.20 6.46 4.11
N ASN A 5 -13.55 5.28 4.17
CA ASN A 5 -13.58 4.35 5.29
C ASN A 5 -14.97 3.81 5.61
N ASP A 6 -15.77 3.69 4.63
CA ASP A 6 -17.11 3.12 4.56
C ASP A 6 -17.44 2.09 5.66
N GLY A 7 -17.51 2.53 6.90
CA GLY A 7 -17.93 1.69 8.01
C GLY A 7 -16.81 0.90 8.69
N TYR A 8 -15.58 1.01 8.25
CA TYR A 8 -14.49 0.32 8.93
C TYR A 8 -13.50 1.34 9.52
N ALA A 9 -12.83 0.93 10.57
CA ALA A 9 -11.96 1.82 11.32
C ALA A 9 -10.56 1.27 11.56
N LYS A 10 -10.29 0.04 11.17
CA LYS A 10 -8.95 -0.52 11.35
C LYS A 10 -8.71 -1.69 10.43
N ILE A 11 -7.43 -1.95 10.18
CA ILE A 11 -6.99 -3.09 9.39
C ILE A 11 -7.09 -4.33 10.26
N ILE A 12 -7.60 -5.41 9.69
CA ILE A 12 -7.71 -6.71 10.38
C ILE A 12 -6.55 -7.58 9.90
N THR A 13 -5.73 -8.04 10.81
CA THR A 13 -4.57 -8.86 10.47
C THR A 13 -4.55 -10.15 11.28
N ASP A 14 -3.76 -11.12 10.82
CA ASP A 14 -3.47 -12.32 11.59
C ASP A 14 -2.26 -12.05 12.50
N GLU A 15 -1.77 -13.08 13.18
CA GLU A 15 -0.68 -12.90 14.12
C GLU A 15 0.67 -12.55 13.47
N THR A 16 0.77 -12.70 12.15
CA THR A 16 1.98 -12.29 11.42
C THR A 16 1.85 -10.89 10.86
N LEU A 17 0.73 -10.21 11.16
CA LEU A 17 0.39 -8.89 10.65
C LEU A 17 0.01 -8.92 9.17
N ARG A 18 -0.29 -10.10 8.63
CA ARG A 18 -0.82 -10.16 7.28
C ARG A 18 -2.27 -9.74 7.29
N GLU A 19 -2.62 -8.82 6.40
CA GLU A 19 -4.01 -8.38 6.29
C GLU A 19 -4.87 -9.54 5.81
N THR A 20 -5.99 -9.79 6.50
CA THR A 20 -6.81 -10.97 6.21
C THR A 20 -7.86 -10.74 5.14
N ILE A 21 -8.11 -9.48 4.78
CA ILE A 21 -9.09 -9.18 3.75
C ILE A 21 -8.46 -9.31 2.36
N SER A 22 -9.26 -9.75 1.40
CA SER A 22 -8.79 -9.85 0.03
C SER A 22 -9.03 -8.55 -0.70
N HIS A 23 -8.06 -8.16 -1.54
CA HIS A 23 -8.17 -6.95 -2.32
C HIS A 23 -8.53 -7.32 -3.76
N GLY A 24 -9.81 -7.26 -4.06
CA GLY A 24 -10.31 -7.68 -5.36
C GLY A 24 -10.69 -9.14 -5.36
N SER A 25 -10.68 -9.76 -6.53
CA SER A 25 -11.04 -11.15 -6.70
C SER A 25 -9.98 -11.84 -7.54
N GLU A 26 -10.09 -13.17 -7.66
CA GLU A 26 -9.17 -13.93 -8.48
C GLU A 26 -9.26 -13.49 -9.94
N GLU A 27 -10.46 -13.19 -10.41
CA GLU A 27 -10.66 -12.76 -11.79
C GLU A 27 -10.24 -11.32 -12.01
N TYR A 28 -10.33 -10.50 -10.98
CA TYR A 28 -9.98 -9.09 -11.07
C TYR A 28 -9.25 -8.70 -9.80
N PRO A 29 -7.98 -9.01 -9.70
CA PRO A 29 -7.21 -8.81 -8.46
C PRO A 29 -6.77 -7.37 -8.29
N PHE A 30 -7.74 -6.48 -8.16
CA PHE A 30 -7.53 -5.03 -8.06
C PHE A 30 -8.59 -4.44 -7.16
N ARG A 31 -8.19 -3.53 -6.29
CA ARG A 31 -9.12 -2.78 -5.47
C ARG A 31 -8.66 -1.35 -5.35
N TYR A 32 -9.60 -0.43 -5.49
CA TYR A 32 -9.36 0.99 -5.32
C TYR A 32 -10.00 1.44 -4.03
N TYR A 33 -9.24 2.17 -3.21
CA TYR A 33 -9.73 2.72 -1.95
C TYR A 33 -9.61 4.23 -1.98
N TYR A 34 -10.59 4.90 -1.41
CA TYR A 34 -10.57 6.35 -1.25
C TYR A 34 -10.77 6.62 0.23
N GLU A 35 -9.69 6.81 0.95
CA GLU A 35 -9.69 6.77 2.40
C GLU A 35 -9.10 8.02 3.01
N ASP A 36 -9.50 8.29 4.26
CA ASP A 36 -8.92 9.33 5.09
C ASP A 36 -8.24 8.62 6.25
N ILE A 37 -6.93 8.79 6.38
CA ILE A 37 -6.18 8.16 7.48
C ILE A 37 -6.76 8.56 8.83
N TRP A 38 -7.24 9.79 8.93
CA TRP A 38 -7.76 10.33 10.18
C TRP A 38 -8.96 9.57 10.70
N LEU A 39 -9.70 8.90 9.83
CA LEU A 39 -10.90 8.16 10.21
C LEU A 39 -10.60 6.76 10.76
N PHE A 40 -9.37 6.31 10.65
CA PHE A 40 -8.99 5.04 11.26
C PHE A 40 -8.78 5.22 12.76
N ASP A 41 -8.90 4.15 13.53
CA ASP A 41 -8.63 4.17 14.96
C ASP A 41 -7.22 4.69 15.20
N LEU A 42 -7.07 5.56 16.19
CA LEU A 42 -5.80 6.16 16.55
C LEU A 42 -5.18 6.94 15.38
N HIS A 43 -6.00 7.28 14.40
CA HIS A 43 -5.59 8.07 13.23
C HIS A 43 -4.41 7.42 12.49
N CYS A 44 -4.46 6.09 12.37
CA CYS A 44 -3.41 5.38 11.68
C CYS A 44 -3.94 4.11 11.03
N ILE A 45 -3.32 3.75 9.93
CA ILE A 45 -3.49 2.45 9.31
C ILE A 45 -2.31 1.63 9.81
N ASP A 46 -2.58 0.78 10.79
CA ASP A 46 -1.52 0.15 11.57
C ASP A 46 -0.71 -0.86 10.75
N TRP A 47 0.38 -1.33 11.33
CA TRP A 47 1.30 -2.23 10.67
C TRP A 47 0.59 -3.44 10.07
N HIS A 48 0.83 -3.66 8.78
CA HIS A 48 0.28 -4.82 8.07
C HIS A 48 1.07 -5.04 6.79
N TRP A 49 0.87 -6.21 6.18
CA TRP A 49 1.42 -6.52 4.88
C TRP A 49 0.43 -7.37 4.10
N HIS A 50 0.60 -7.40 2.80
CA HIS A 50 -0.21 -8.20 1.90
C HIS A 50 0.61 -8.55 0.66
N PRO A 51 0.22 -9.62 -0.05
CA PRO A 51 0.99 -10.04 -1.23
C PRO A 51 0.83 -9.12 -2.44
N GLU A 52 -0.15 -8.23 -2.41
CA GLU A 52 -0.35 -7.29 -3.50
C GLU A 52 0.65 -6.13 -3.41
N VAL A 53 0.80 -5.41 -4.52
CA VAL A 53 1.51 -4.14 -4.51
C VAL A 53 0.49 -3.03 -4.28
N GLU A 54 0.97 -1.87 -3.89
CA GLU A 54 0.08 -0.76 -3.56
C GLU A 54 0.65 0.56 -4.02
N PHE A 55 -0.20 1.39 -4.62
CA PHE A 55 0.12 2.78 -4.93
C PHE A 55 -0.75 3.67 -4.06
N VAL A 56 -0.14 4.63 -3.40
CA VAL A 56 -0.86 5.57 -2.55
C VAL A 56 -0.52 6.99 -2.97
N LEU A 57 -1.54 7.80 -3.20
CA LEU A 57 -1.37 9.21 -3.48
C LEU A 57 -1.89 10.00 -2.29
N VAL A 58 -1.19 11.04 -1.90
CA VAL A 58 -1.73 11.99 -0.93
C VAL A 58 -2.47 13.05 -1.73
N GLU A 59 -3.78 12.96 -1.73
CA GLU A 59 -4.60 13.92 -2.46
C GLU A 59 -4.72 15.23 -1.72
N ASN A 60 -4.79 15.17 -0.38
CA ASN A 60 -4.94 16.35 0.44
C ASN A 60 -4.45 16.03 1.85
N GLY A 61 -3.49 16.81 2.34
CA GLY A 61 -2.97 16.67 3.69
C GLY A 61 -1.51 16.27 3.72
N THR A 62 -1.09 15.75 4.86
CA THR A 62 0.28 15.31 5.08
C THR A 62 0.25 14.09 5.98
N ALA A 63 1.05 13.10 5.69
CA ALA A 63 1.08 11.89 6.50
C ALA A 63 2.47 11.28 6.53
N ASP A 64 2.70 10.48 7.56
CA ASP A 64 3.92 9.70 7.72
C ASP A 64 3.67 8.29 7.22
N PHE A 65 4.50 7.85 6.30
CA PHE A 65 4.41 6.51 5.72
C PHE A 65 5.63 5.72 6.14
N PHE A 66 5.40 4.70 6.95
CA PHE A 66 6.46 3.79 7.39
C PHE A 66 6.38 2.56 6.50
N VAL A 67 7.43 2.30 5.74
CA VAL A 67 7.48 1.21 4.78
C VAL A 67 8.78 0.44 5.02
N GLY A 68 8.65 -0.80 5.48
CA GLY A 68 9.82 -1.54 5.91
C GLY A 68 10.51 -0.81 7.05
N SER A 69 11.77 -0.52 6.89
CA SER A 69 12.55 0.20 7.90
C SER A 69 12.66 1.69 7.63
N SER A 70 11.95 2.19 6.63
CA SER A 70 12.07 3.58 6.19
C SER A 70 10.83 4.38 6.55
N ARG A 71 11.01 5.68 6.67
CA ARG A 71 9.91 6.60 6.95
C ARG A 71 9.92 7.71 5.92
N TYR A 72 8.74 8.00 5.38
CA TYR A 72 8.58 9.06 4.39
C TYR A 72 7.47 9.98 4.85
N VAL A 73 7.70 11.30 4.78
CA VAL A 73 6.66 12.28 5.04
C VAL A 73 6.19 12.75 3.67
N LEU A 74 4.93 12.48 3.35
CA LEU A 74 4.38 12.85 2.05
C LEU A 74 3.33 13.94 2.21
N ASN A 75 3.40 14.90 1.32
CA ASN A 75 2.48 16.02 1.27
C ASN A 75 1.55 15.91 0.08
N THR A 76 0.56 16.78 0.02
CA THR A 76 -0.39 16.81 -1.09
C THR A 76 0.34 16.75 -2.43
N GLY A 77 -0.08 15.84 -3.27
CA GLY A 77 0.48 15.67 -4.62
C GLY A 77 1.59 14.65 -4.71
N GLU A 78 2.06 14.13 -3.57
CA GLU A 78 3.13 13.14 -3.57
C GLU A 78 2.56 11.75 -3.42
N ALA A 79 3.28 10.75 -3.92
CA ALA A 79 2.80 9.38 -3.93
C ALA A 79 3.90 8.42 -3.55
N ILE A 80 3.51 7.21 -3.17
CA ILE A 80 4.46 6.16 -2.79
C ILE A 80 4.00 4.84 -3.38
N PHE A 81 4.97 4.02 -3.77
CA PHE A 81 4.72 2.66 -4.23
C PHE A 81 5.24 1.71 -3.16
N ILE A 82 4.40 0.76 -2.76
CA ILE A 82 4.76 -0.24 -1.77
C ILE A 82 4.78 -1.60 -2.45
N ASN A 83 5.93 -2.23 -2.42
CA ASN A 83 6.12 -3.51 -3.07
C ASN A 83 5.42 -4.62 -2.30
N THR A 84 5.31 -5.79 -2.95
CA THR A 84 4.67 -6.96 -2.36
C THR A 84 5.32 -7.36 -1.05
N GLN A 85 4.49 -7.73 -0.07
CA GLN A 85 4.93 -8.30 1.21
C GLN A 85 5.78 -7.38 2.09
N VAL A 86 5.84 -6.10 1.78
CA VAL A 86 6.56 -5.16 2.62
C VAL A 86 5.61 -4.64 3.70
N ILE A 87 6.04 -4.76 4.96
CA ILE A 87 5.22 -4.30 6.07
C ILE A 87 5.17 -2.77 6.06
N HIS A 88 4.00 -2.21 6.33
CA HIS A 88 3.86 -0.77 6.25
C HIS A 88 2.79 -0.25 7.22
N ARG A 89 2.87 1.04 7.51
CA ARG A 89 1.99 1.74 8.43
C ARG A 89 1.91 3.20 8.00
N PHE A 90 0.71 3.75 8.04
CA PHE A 90 0.49 5.16 7.71
C PHE A 90 -0.15 5.85 8.91
N GLU A 91 0.29 7.06 9.22
CA GLU A 91 -0.36 7.82 10.28
C GLU A 91 -0.40 9.29 9.95
N SER A 92 -1.37 9.99 10.51
CA SER A 92 -1.52 11.42 10.24
C SER A 92 -1.95 12.13 11.52
N SER A 93 -1.67 13.44 11.56
CA SER A 93 -2.10 14.28 12.67
C SER A 93 -3.28 15.16 12.25
N GLU A 94 -3.81 14.95 11.07
CA GLU A 94 -4.93 15.71 10.53
C GLU A 94 -5.60 14.89 9.45
N SER A 95 -6.76 15.31 8.99
CA SER A 95 -7.44 14.64 7.89
C SER A 95 -6.51 14.57 6.69
N THR A 96 -6.29 13.39 6.16
CA THR A 96 -5.38 13.17 5.03
C THR A 96 -6.02 12.17 4.10
N ILE A 97 -6.40 12.65 2.92
CA ILE A 97 -7.10 11.84 1.92
C ILE A 97 -6.09 11.12 1.06
N ILE A 98 -6.19 9.79 1.03
CA ILE A 98 -5.23 8.95 0.32
C ILE A 98 -5.92 7.96 -0.63
N PRO A 99 -6.24 8.39 -1.85
CA PRO A 99 -6.68 7.40 -2.83
C PRO A 99 -5.54 6.39 -3.02
N ASN A 100 -5.91 5.11 -3.03
CA ASN A 100 -4.87 4.09 -3.18
C ASN A 100 -5.40 2.91 -3.98
N MET A 101 -4.48 2.21 -4.64
CA MET A 101 -4.79 1.05 -5.45
C MET A 101 -3.96 -0.12 -4.95
N VAL A 102 -4.64 -1.23 -4.68
CA VAL A 102 -3.98 -2.45 -4.19
C VAL A 102 -4.30 -3.53 -5.22
N PHE A 103 -3.27 -4.12 -5.81
CA PHE A 103 -3.51 -5.10 -6.87
C PHE A 103 -2.40 -6.12 -6.98
N SER A 104 -2.75 -7.28 -7.52
CA SER A 104 -1.77 -8.32 -7.78
C SER A 104 -0.93 -7.95 -8.99
N PRO A 105 0.39 -8.19 -8.95
CA PRO A 105 1.23 -7.98 -10.13
C PRO A 105 0.75 -8.79 -11.34
N LEU A 106 0.02 -9.87 -11.12
CA LEU A 106 -0.52 -10.69 -12.21
C LEU A 106 -1.56 -9.93 -13.02
N LEU A 107 -2.07 -8.82 -12.50
CA LEU A 107 -2.97 -7.96 -13.26
C LEU A 107 -2.26 -7.35 -14.46
N ILE A 108 -0.96 -7.11 -14.33
CA ILE A 108 -0.19 -6.49 -15.40
C ILE A 108 0.18 -7.52 -16.47
N ALA A 109 0.61 -8.71 -16.04
CA ALA A 109 1.05 -9.73 -16.98
C ALA A 109 1.01 -11.09 -16.30
N ALA A 110 0.70 -12.10 -17.07
CA ALA A 110 0.67 -13.48 -16.56
C ALA A 110 2.08 -13.92 -16.15
N GLU A 111 2.13 -14.73 -15.12
CA GLU A 111 3.41 -15.17 -14.54
C GLU A 111 4.34 -15.84 -15.54
N ASN A 112 3.79 -16.53 -16.52
CA ASN A 112 4.61 -17.21 -17.50
C ASN A 112 4.90 -16.38 -18.74
N SER A 113 4.57 -15.11 -18.73
CA SER A 113 4.80 -14.22 -19.87
C SER A 113 6.20 -13.63 -19.84
N LEU A 114 6.68 -13.21 -21.00
CA LEU A 114 7.96 -12.54 -21.09
C LEU A 114 7.96 -11.23 -20.33
N ILE A 115 6.85 -10.52 -20.40
CA ILE A 115 6.73 -9.23 -19.70
C ILE A 115 6.90 -9.43 -18.22
N TYR A 116 6.24 -10.44 -17.65
CA TYR A 116 6.36 -10.70 -16.23
C TYR A 116 7.80 -11.07 -15.87
N ARG A 117 8.40 -12.00 -16.60
CA ARG A 117 9.75 -12.46 -16.27
C ARG A 117 10.78 -11.36 -16.40
N LYS A 118 10.64 -10.50 -17.40
CA LYS A 118 11.66 -9.51 -17.70
C LYS A 118 11.48 -8.22 -16.91
N TYR A 119 10.25 -7.80 -16.66
CA TYR A 119 9.99 -6.49 -16.06
C TYR A 119 9.32 -6.53 -14.71
N ILE A 120 8.49 -7.52 -14.46
CA ILE A 120 7.73 -7.57 -13.20
C ILE A 120 8.48 -8.32 -12.11
N LYS A 121 8.90 -9.54 -12.42
CA LYS A 121 9.54 -10.39 -11.41
C LYS A 121 10.78 -9.77 -10.79
N PRO A 122 11.67 -9.14 -11.56
CA PRO A 122 12.83 -8.50 -10.94
C PRO A 122 12.45 -7.41 -9.95
N CYS A 123 11.37 -6.66 -10.22
CA CYS A 123 10.91 -5.62 -9.30
C CYS A 123 10.39 -6.23 -8.01
N LEU A 124 9.70 -7.36 -8.10
CA LEU A 124 9.16 -8.01 -6.90
C LEU A 124 10.26 -8.63 -6.05
N LEU A 125 11.30 -9.13 -6.67
CA LEU A 125 12.41 -9.73 -5.94
C LEU A 125 13.22 -8.69 -5.20
N TYR A 126 13.27 -7.46 -5.70
CA TYR A 126 13.98 -6.39 -5.05
C TYR A 126 13.01 -5.63 -4.17
N THR A 127 12.75 -6.17 -3.00
CA THR A 127 11.67 -5.66 -2.18
C THR A 127 12.10 -4.57 -1.23
N SER A 128 13.29 -4.40 -1.01
CA SER A 128 13.80 -3.50 -0.02
C SER A 128 15.24 -3.47 -0.27
N PRO A 129 16.02 -2.63 0.27
CA PRO A 129 15.70 -1.55 1.17
C PRO A 129 15.16 -0.37 0.40
N SER A 130 14.88 0.70 1.12
CA SER A 130 14.47 1.93 0.46
C SER A 130 15.63 2.44 -0.39
N PRO A 131 15.33 3.30 -1.35
CA PRO A 131 16.40 3.90 -2.15
C PRO A 131 17.45 4.58 -1.31
N ARG A 132 17.05 5.15 -0.18
CA ARG A 132 18.01 5.79 0.69
C ARG A 132 18.99 4.80 1.28
N ASP A 133 18.49 3.62 1.65
CA ASP A 133 19.40 2.60 2.19
C ASP A 133 20.41 2.17 1.14
N VAL A 134 19.98 2.13 -0.10
CA VAL A 134 20.87 1.74 -1.18
C VAL A 134 21.91 2.81 -1.44
N GLU A 135 21.52 4.06 -1.35
CA GLU A 135 22.42 5.16 -1.62
C GLU A 135 23.50 5.29 -0.58
N GLU A 136 23.21 4.85 0.57
CA GLU A 136 24.15 4.97 1.65
C GLU A 136 25.19 3.87 1.61
#